data_a24727dc49591b1f23e56f251a7ab3f7
#
_entry.id   a24727dc49591b1f23e56f251a7ab3f7
#
_cell.length_a   1.000
_cell.length_b   1.000
_cell.length_c   1.000
_cell.angle_alpha   90.00
_cell.angle_beta   90.00
_cell.angle_gamma   90.00
#
_symmetry.space_group_name_H-M   'P 1'
#
loop_
_entity.id
_entity.type
_entity.pdbx_description
1 polymer ?
#
loop_
_entity_poly.entity_id
_entity_poly.type
_entity_poly.pdbx_seq_one_letter_code
_entity_poly.pdbx_strand_id
1 'polypeptide(L)'
;MTDYSLTRRNVLVGSAVGLAAAASGAAVAQEGSSATRPARPLQDPRTKYTREPFKEQRQEWPALTSKMEPRPDHGETSYHGSGRLAGRKALITGGDSGIGRAVAIAFAREGADVAINYHPSEESDAQEVVKLIQKAGRKAITLPADIRTQEACEDVVSKAIQQLGGLDLLVNNAAYQQSKADILEITDEQFDRTFKTNVYHVFRFSKAAIPHLPPGASIINTVSVNSYDPGEELIDYAATKAAILNLTKGMAKQLARKGIRVNAVAPGPVWTPLQVAGGQLEGQMKEFGQETPLGRAGQPAELAGLYVALAEEDTGFSTGTVVGAFGGKGMP
;
A
#
# COMPACT_ATOMS: atom_id res chain seq x y z
N MET A 1 -14.88 -48.72 34.32
CA MET A 1 -15.49 -49.90 33.71
C MET A 1 -16.12 -49.40 32.40
N THR A 2 -15.63 -49.61 31.24
CA THR A 2 -15.11 -50.73 30.52
C THR A 2 -14.10 -50.26 29.46
N ASP A 3 -13.05 -51.01 29.47
CA ASP A 3 -11.89 -51.01 28.61
C ASP A 3 -12.24 -51.54 27.20
N TYR A 4 -11.64 -51.00 26.11
CA TYR A 4 -11.53 -51.71 24.83
C TYR A 4 -10.15 -51.46 24.21
N SER A 5 -9.33 -52.48 24.35
CA SER A 5 -8.03 -52.68 23.75
C SER A 5 -8.09 -53.15 22.29
N LEU A 6 -7.16 -52.61 21.49
CA LEU A 6 -6.40 -53.19 20.36
C LEU A 6 -6.80 -54.55 19.76
N THR A 7 -6.89 -54.63 18.43
CA THR A 7 -6.25 -55.74 17.70
C THR A 7 -5.81 -55.35 16.28
N ARG A 8 -4.51 -55.53 16.01
CA ARG A 8 -3.88 -55.61 14.68
C ARG A 8 -4.20 -56.93 14.02
N ARG A 9 -4.45 -56.93 12.70
CA ARG A 9 -4.20 -58.13 11.87
C ARG A 9 -3.70 -57.72 10.48
N ASN A 10 -2.47 -58.14 10.18
CA ASN A 10 -1.87 -58.26 8.86
C ASN A 10 -2.54 -59.38 8.08
N VAL A 11 -2.76 -59.20 6.77
CA VAL A 11 -2.81 -60.32 5.82
C VAL A 11 -2.06 -59.86 4.56
N LEU A 12 -0.94 -60.56 4.33
CA LEU A 12 -0.22 -60.65 3.06
C LEU A 12 -0.84 -61.82 2.26
N VAL A 13 -1.17 -61.63 1.00
CA VAL A 13 -1.03 -62.63 -0.07
C VAL A 13 -0.83 -61.93 -1.39
N GLY A 14 0.22 -62.29 -2.09
CA GLY A 14 0.60 -61.87 -3.42
C GLY A 14 -0.04 -62.68 -4.54
N SER A 15 0.05 -62.25 -5.73
CA SER A 15 0.43 -63.01 -6.94
C SER A 15 0.51 -62.12 -8.18
N ALA A 16 1.45 -62.42 -8.98
CA ALA A 16 2.02 -61.73 -10.11
C ALA A 16 1.23 -61.87 -11.43
N VAL A 17 1.76 -61.12 -12.42
CA VAL A 17 1.76 -61.32 -13.88
C VAL A 17 0.90 -60.37 -14.69
N GLY A 18 1.57 -59.59 -15.57
CA GLY A 18 1.00 -58.91 -16.73
C GLY A 18 1.82 -57.72 -17.21
N LEU A 19 2.90 -57.97 -17.99
CA LEU A 19 3.59 -56.92 -18.80
C LEU A 19 2.63 -56.36 -19.86
N ALA A 20 2.50 -55.03 -19.89
CA ALA A 20 2.18 -54.31 -21.11
C ALA A 20 2.98 -52.99 -21.11
N ALA A 21 3.96 -52.89 -21.98
CA ALA A 21 4.74 -51.70 -22.23
C ALA A 21 3.86 -50.68 -22.97
N ALA A 22 3.58 -49.55 -22.35
CA ALA A 22 3.11 -48.35 -23.02
C ALA A 22 4.12 -47.24 -22.71
N ALA A 23 4.86 -46.82 -23.72
CA ALA A 23 5.75 -45.69 -23.66
C ALA A 23 4.92 -44.41 -23.50
N SER A 24 4.85 -43.89 -22.29
CA SER A 24 4.39 -42.51 -22.05
C SER A 24 5.60 -41.64 -21.71
N GLY A 25 5.88 -40.70 -22.62
CA GLY A 25 6.91 -39.70 -22.40
C GLY A 25 6.71 -38.96 -21.11
N ALA A 26 7.60 -39.16 -20.17
CA ALA A 26 7.71 -38.35 -18.99
C ALA A 26 8.15 -36.94 -19.42
N ALA A 27 7.21 -36.00 -19.41
CA ALA A 27 7.56 -34.61 -19.39
C ALA A 27 8.31 -34.34 -18.07
N VAL A 28 9.63 -34.19 -18.19
CA VAL A 28 10.47 -33.70 -17.10
C VAL A 28 10.01 -32.28 -16.84
N ALA A 29 9.23 -32.06 -15.77
CA ALA A 29 9.00 -30.73 -15.23
C ALA A 29 10.38 -30.16 -14.90
N GLN A 30 10.83 -29.18 -15.67
CA GLN A 30 11.96 -28.35 -15.30
C GLN A 30 11.60 -27.67 -13.98
N GLU A 31 12.15 -28.19 -12.87
CA GLU A 31 12.20 -27.46 -11.61
C GLU A 31 12.93 -26.14 -11.92
N GLY A 32 12.15 -25.06 -12.00
CA GLY A 32 12.68 -23.72 -12.12
C GLY A 32 13.65 -23.51 -10.95
N SER A 33 14.93 -23.34 -11.26
CA SER A 33 15.97 -22.95 -10.33
C SER A 33 15.46 -21.73 -9.55
N SER A 34 14.99 -21.93 -8.32
CA SER A 34 14.74 -20.85 -7.38
C SER A 34 16.11 -20.27 -7.05
N ALA A 35 16.49 -19.19 -7.75
CA ALA A 35 17.66 -18.41 -7.40
C ALA A 35 17.49 -17.99 -5.94
N THR A 36 18.18 -18.67 -5.04
CA THR A 36 18.19 -18.33 -3.61
C THR A 36 18.64 -16.89 -3.48
N ARG A 37 17.75 -16.04 -3.00
CA ARG A 37 18.04 -14.62 -2.74
C ARG A 37 19.24 -14.56 -1.80
N PRO A 38 20.31 -13.81 -2.13
CA PRO A 38 21.44 -13.71 -1.24
C PRO A 38 21.00 -13.19 0.12
N ALA A 39 21.52 -13.78 1.19
CA ALA A 39 21.23 -13.36 2.56
C ALA A 39 21.59 -11.89 2.71
N ARG A 40 20.65 -11.08 3.18
CA ARG A 40 20.92 -9.68 3.52
C ARG A 40 21.44 -9.61 4.95
N PRO A 41 22.51 -8.86 5.21
CA PRO A 41 22.97 -8.64 6.58
C PRO A 41 21.87 -7.94 7.38
N LEU A 42 21.78 -8.26 8.66
CA LEU A 42 20.90 -7.53 9.57
C LEU A 42 21.33 -6.07 9.61
N GLN A 43 20.35 -5.19 9.53
CA GLN A 43 20.57 -3.74 9.60
C GLN A 43 19.83 -3.20 10.82
N ASP A 44 20.50 -2.42 11.65
CA ASP A 44 19.87 -1.75 12.79
C ASP A 44 18.85 -0.73 12.28
N PRO A 45 17.56 -0.88 12.61
CA PRO A 45 16.51 0.01 12.12
C PRO A 45 16.67 1.45 12.60
N ARG A 46 17.40 1.69 13.71
CA ARG A 46 17.64 3.03 14.25
C ARG A 46 18.62 3.84 13.40
N THR A 47 19.54 3.17 12.72
CA THR A 47 20.65 3.79 11.96
C THR A 47 20.54 3.56 10.45
N LYS A 48 19.46 2.91 10.00
CA LYS A 48 19.21 2.66 8.58
C LYS A 48 19.09 3.95 7.75
N TYR A 49 18.51 4.98 8.35
CA TYR A 49 18.38 6.32 7.78
C TYR A 49 18.86 7.37 8.79
N THR A 50 19.06 8.60 8.31
CA THR A 50 19.51 9.69 9.18
C THR A 50 18.56 9.92 10.35
N ARG A 51 19.12 10.26 11.49
CA ARG A 51 18.43 10.75 12.69
C ARG A 51 18.61 12.25 12.87
N GLU A 52 19.35 12.88 11.97
CA GLU A 52 19.52 14.33 12.00
C GLU A 52 18.18 15.03 11.76
N PRO A 53 17.94 16.13 12.46
CA PRO A 53 16.76 16.96 12.24
C PRO A 53 16.65 17.40 10.78
N PHE A 54 15.43 17.39 10.25
CA PHE A 54 15.21 17.92 8.91
C PHE A 54 15.37 19.45 8.90
N LYS A 55 15.91 19.97 7.80
CA LYS A 55 15.92 21.41 7.56
C LYS A 55 14.49 21.92 7.41
N GLU A 56 14.25 23.13 7.90
CA GLU A 56 12.99 23.82 7.64
C GLU A 56 12.82 24.03 6.13
N GLN A 57 11.71 23.55 5.60
CA GLN A 57 11.36 23.68 4.18
C GLN A 57 9.85 23.64 4.02
N ARG A 58 9.34 24.42 3.09
CA ARG A 58 7.94 24.44 2.70
C ARG A 58 7.78 24.45 1.21
N GLN A 59 6.72 23.83 0.75
CA GLN A 59 6.25 23.89 -0.64
C GLN A 59 4.75 24.14 -0.65
N GLU A 60 4.28 24.82 -1.68
CA GLU A 60 2.84 24.92 -1.94
C GLU A 60 2.28 23.53 -2.27
N TRP A 61 1.04 23.31 -1.90
CA TRP A 61 0.36 22.06 -2.21
C TRP A 61 -0.08 22.02 -3.69
N PRO A 62 0.13 20.91 -4.39
CA PRO A 62 0.86 19.72 -3.95
C PRO A 62 2.38 19.90 -4.07
N ALA A 63 3.10 19.35 -3.09
CA ALA A 63 4.56 19.44 -3.07
C ALA A 63 5.20 18.35 -3.94
N LEU A 64 6.35 18.67 -4.52
CA LEU A 64 7.11 17.75 -5.37
C LEU A 64 8.23 17.06 -4.58
N THR A 65 8.33 15.74 -4.74
CA THR A 65 9.41 14.91 -4.21
C THR A 65 10.79 15.40 -4.65
N SER A 66 10.89 15.84 -5.90
CA SER A 66 12.13 16.34 -6.51
C SER A 66 12.71 17.58 -5.83
N LYS A 67 11.88 18.33 -5.09
CA LYS A 67 12.27 19.54 -4.35
C LYS A 67 12.50 19.31 -2.87
N MET A 68 12.36 18.07 -2.38
CA MET A 68 12.59 17.75 -0.95
C MET A 68 14.08 17.56 -0.64
N GLU A 69 14.50 18.05 0.52
CA GLU A 69 15.86 17.87 1.06
C GLU A 69 15.80 17.39 2.53
N PRO A 70 16.34 16.18 2.84
CA PRO A 70 16.79 15.16 1.90
C PRO A 70 15.62 14.58 1.07
N ARG A 71 15.92 14.08 -0.12
CA ARG A 71 14.95 13.37 -0.92
C ARG A 71 14.52 12.08 -0.20
N PRO A 72 13.22 11.76 -0.10
CA PRO A 72 12.76 10.51 0.50
C PRO A 72 13.24 9.27 -0.27
N ASP A 73 13.50 8.17 0.44
CA ASP A 73 13.70 6.85 -0.16
C ASP A 73 12.35 6.17 -0.43
N HIS A 74 12.05 5.90 -1.70
CA HIS A 74 10.84 5.18 -2.12
C HIS A 74 11.15 3.74 -2.54
N GLY A 75 12.38 3.28 -2.34
CA GLY A 75 12.79 1.94 -2.75
C GLY A 75 13.38 1.87 -4.15
N GLU A 76 13.76 3.00 -4.77
CA GLU A 76 14.32 3.05 -6.13
C GLU A 76 15.52 2.13 -6.31
N THR A 77 16.31 1.95 -5.27
CA THR A 77 17.47 1.05 -5.24
C THR A 77 17.37 -0.03 -4.17
N SER A 78 16.62 0.22 -3.08
CA SER A 78 16.60 -0.61 -1.88
C SER A 78 15.53 -1.72 -1.91
N TYR A 79 14.43 -1.54 -2.66
CA TYR A 79 13.39 -2.58 -2.80
C TYR A 79 13.77 -3.59 -3.90
N HIS A 80 13.67 -4.87 -3.60
CA HIS A 80 13.90 -5.96 -4.56
C HIS A 80 12.68 -6.87 -4.54
N GLY A 81 12.04 -7.04 -5.69
CA GLY A 81 10.90 -7.92 -5.88
C GLY A 81 11.27 -9.40 -5.84
N SER A 82 10.28 -10.23 -5.62
CA SER A 82 10.36 -11.70 -5.62
C SER A 82 9.23 -12.35 -6.42
N GLY A 83 8.42 -11.57 -7.13
CA GLY A 83 7.36 -12.06 -8.00
C GLY A 83 6.02 -12.33 -7.31
N ARG A 84 5.82 -11.82 -6.09
CA ARG A 84 4.63 -12.03 -5.26
C ARG A 84 3.32 -11.52 -5.87
N LEU A 85 3.41 -10.56 -6.80
CA LEU A 85 2.26 -9.96 -7.48
C LEU A 85 2.31 -10.19 -8.99
N ALA A 86 2.93 -11.30 -9.43
CA ALA A 86 3.07 -11.62 -10.85
C ALA A 86 1.70 -11.65 -11.56
N GLY A 87 1.56 -10.84 -12.62
CA GLY A 87 0.34 -10.75 -13.43
C GLY A 87 -0.82 -9.95 -12.81
N ARG A 88 -0.65 -9.41 -11.59
CA ARG A 88 -1.66 -8.57 -10.94
C ARG A 88 -1.76 -7.19 -11.62
N LYS A 89 -2.91 -6.55 -11.48
CA LYS A 89 -3.26 -5.26 -12.08
C LYS A 89 -3.68 -4.30 -10.97
N ALA A 90 -2.89 -3.26 -10.75
CA ALA A 90 -3.04 -2.36 -9.61
C ALA A 90 -3.41 -0.93 -10.04
N LEU A 91 -4.32 -0.30 -9.32
CA LEU A 91 -4.57 1.14 -9.35
C LEU A 91 -4.17 1.74 -7.99
N ILE A 92 -3.33 2.78 -8.03
CA ILE A 92 -2.82 3.45 -6.82
C ILE A 92 -3.13 4.94 -6.94
N THR A 93 -3.87 5.51 -5.97
CA THR A 93 -4.09 6.95 -5.89
C THR A 93 -2.95 7.64 -5.16
N GLY A 94 -2.49 8.81 -5.64
CA GLY A 94 -1.27 9.46 -5.14
C GLY A 94 -0.04 8.60 -5.38
N GLY A 95 0.05 7.96 -6.56
CA GLY A 95 1.12 7.02 -6.89
C GLY A 95 2.42 7.67 -7.38
N ASP A 96 2.45 8.98 -7.52
CA ASP A 96 3.58 9.79 -8.00
C ASP A 96 4.62 10.07 -6.93
N SER A 97 4.21 10.15 -5.67
CA SER A 97 5.04 10.61 -4.56
C SER A 97 4.82 9.84 -3.27
N GLY A 98 5.67 10.07 -2.26
CA GLY A 98 5.54 9.53 -0.92
C GLY A 98 5.31 8.01 -0.88
N ILE A 99 4.37 7.58 -0.04
CA ILE A 99 4.07 6.17 0.18
C ILE A 99 3.50 5.53 -1.10
N GLY A 100 2.63 6.24 -1.84
CA GLY A 100 2.05 5.74 -3.09
C GLY A 100 3.10 5.42 -4.15
N ARG A 101 4.12 6.28 -4.31
CA ARG A 101 5.29 6.03 -5.17
C ARG A 101 6.05 4.76 -4.74
N ALA A 102 6.30 4.61 -3.45
CA ALA A 102 7.00 3.42 -2.94
C ALA A 102 6.20 2.13 -3.19
N VAL A 103 4.87 2.19 -3.04
CA VAL A 103 3.97 1.07 -3.35
C VAL A 103 3.97 0.77 -4.85
N ALA A 104 3.92 1.78 -5.72
CA ALA A 104 3.95 1.61 -7.17
C ALA A 104 5.24 0.92 -7.64
N ILE A 105 6.40 1.35 -7.11
CA ILE A 105 7.71 0.74 -7.38
C ILE A 105 7.74 -0.71 -6.90
N ALA A 106 7.28 -0.96 -5.66
CA ALA A 106 7.28 -2.29 -5.08
C ALA A 106 6.36 -3.24 -5.86
N PHE A 107 5.13 -2.83 -6.17
CA PHE A 107 4.16 -3.64 -6.92
C PHE A 107 4.69 -3.99 -8.30
N ALA A 108 5.28 -3.03 -9.02
CA ALA A 108 5.90 -3.30 -10.31
C ALA A 108 7.06 -4.31 -10.22
N ARG A 109 7.92 -4.19 -9.20
CA ARG A 109 9.02 -5.13 -8.98
C ARG A 109 8.56 -6.50 -8.51
N GLU A 110 7.40 -6.58 -7.87
CA GLU A 110 6.73 -7.86 -7.56
C GLU A 110 5.96 -8.45 -8.75
N GLY A 111 5.94 -7.76 -9.89
CA GLY A 111 5.39 -8.30 -11.15
C GLY A 111 3.99 -7.79 -11.51
N ALA A 112 3.46 -6.78 -10.84
CA ALA A 112 2.17 -6.19 -11.18
C ALA A 112 2.30 -5.13 -12.28
N ASP A 113 1.26 -5.01 -13.13
CA ASP A 113 1.05 -3.84 -13.96
C ASP A 113 0.37 -2.74 -13.13
N VAL A 114 0.82 -1.50 -13.27
CA VAL A 114 0.45 -0.42 -12.34
C VAL A 114 -0.11 0.79 -13.07
N ALA A 115 -1.31 1.22 -12.67
CA ALA A 115 -1.86 2.52 -12.97
C ALA A 115 -1.70 3.44 -11.75
N ILE A 116 -1.23 4.66 -11.96
CA ILE A 116 -1.11 5.67 -10.92
C ILE A 116 -2.02 6.85 -11.21
N ASN A 117 -2.83 7.25 -10.23
CA ASN A 117 -3.50 8.53 -10.23
C ASN A 117 -2.70 9.53 -9.40
N TYR A 118 -2.68 10.78 -9.83
CA TYR A 118 -1.98 11.89 -9.20
C TYR A 118 -2.63 13.22 -9.59
N HIS A 119 -2.37 14.29 -8.84
CA HIS A 119 -2.83 15.61 -9.22
C HIS A 119 -2.06 16.12 -10.46
N PRO A 120 -2.70 16.73 -11.46
CA PRO A 120 -2.04 17.10 -12.73
C PRO A 120 -0.77 17.95 -12.59
N SER A 121 -0.64 18.74 -11.53
CA SER A 121 0.58 19.54 -11.27
C SER A 121 1.79 18.72 -10.78
N GLU A 122 1.61 17.42 -10.48
CA GLU A 122 2.66 16.49 -10.05
C GLU A 122 3.20 15.62 -11.19
N GLU A 123 2.90 15.99 -12.45
CA GLU A 123 3.29 15.26 -13.67
C GLU A 123 4.78 14.89 -13.70
N SER A 124 5.67 15.79 -13.25
CA SER A 124 7.12 15.53 -13.25
C SER A 124 7.51 14.35 -12.36
N ASP A 125 6.93 14.25 -11.15
CA ASP A 125 7.17 13.15 -10.23
C ASP A 125 6.54 11.85 -10.76
N ALA A 126 5.35 11.92 -11.34
CA ALA A 126 4.66 10.78 -11.95
C ALA A 126 5.47 10.17 -13.09
N GLN A 127 6.08 10.98 -13.96
CA GLN A 127 6.92 10.49 -15.07
C GLN A 127 8.18 9.77 -14.59
N GLU A 128 8.73 10.13 -13.42
CA GLU A 128 9.82 9.36 -12.82
C GLU A 128 9.33 7.96 -12.39
N VAL A 129 8.15 7.86 -11.79
CA VAL A 129 7.54 6.58 -11.37
C VAL A 129 7.25 5.69 -12.58
N VAL A 130 6.73 6.25 -13.66
CA VAL A 130 6.50 5.54 -14.93
C VAL A 130 7.78 4.86 -15.43
N LYS A 131 8.89 5.61 -15.46
CA LYS A 131 10.19 5.05 -15.87
C LYS A 131 10.64 3.89 -14.98
N LEU A 132 10.40 3.97 -13.67
CA LEU A 132 10.76 2.92 -12.71
C LEU A 132 9.89 1.66 -12.89
N ILE A 133 8.59 1.81 -13.13
CA ILE A 133 7.67 0.70 -13.45
C ILE A 133 8.09 0.03 -14.76
N GLN A 134 8.36 0.81 -15.80
CA GLN A 134 8.80 0.30 -17.11
C GLN A 134 10.16 -0.40 -17.00
N LYS A 135 11.09 0.14 -16.20
CA LYS A 135 12.39 -0.52 -15.92
C LYS A 135 12.24 -1.88 -15.22
N ALA A 136 11.16 -2.07 -14.46
CA ALA A 136 10.80 -3.37 -13.89
C ALA A 136 10.13 -4.32 -14.90
N GLY A 137 10.01 -3.92 -16.18
CA GLY A 137 9.38 -4.72 -17.25
C GLY A 137 7.85 -4.76 -17.15
N ARG A 138 7.24 -3.80 -16.45
CA ARG A 138 5.79 -3.78 -16.21
C ARG A 138 5.12 -2.62 -16.94
N LYS A 139 3.82 -2.78 -17.18
CA LYS A 139 3.00 -1.75 -17.80
C LYS A 139 2.77 -0.62 -16.79
N ALA A 140 2.98 0.63 -17.21
CA ALA A 140 2.72 1.83 -16.44
C ALA A 140 1.61 2.64 -17.12
N ILE A 141 0.58 3.04 -16.35
CA ILE A 141 -0.52 3.88 -16.82
C ILE A 141 -0.57 5.13 -15.95
N THR A 142 -0.65 6.30 -16.58
CA THR A 142 -0.82 7.59 -15.90
C THR A 142 -2.26 8.08 -16.02
N LEU A 143 -2.83 8.51 -14.90
CA LEU A 143 -4.22 8.96 -14.79
C LEU A 143 -4.27 10.28 -13.99
N PRO A 144 -3.78 11.39 -14.58
CA PRO A 144 -3.83 12.70 -13.92
C PRO A 144 -5.28 13.15 -13.72
N ALA A 145 -5.68 13.40 -12.48
CA ALA A 145 -7.01 13.88 -12.14
C ALA A 145 -7.06 14.43 -10.71
N ASP A 146 -7.85 15.50 -10.52
CA ASP A 146 -8.27 15.93 -9.20
C ASP A 146 -9.44 15.08 -8.73
N ILE A 147 -9.21 14.25 -7.71
CA ILE A 147 -10.14 13.21 -7.23
C ILE A 147 -11.21 13.72 -6.27
N ARG A 148 -11.39 15.03 -6.14
CA ARG A 148 -12.40 15.61 -5.24
C ARG A 148 -13.83 15.49 -5.79
N THR A 149 -14.02 15.22 -7.08
CA THR A 149 -15.35 15.01 -7.68
C THR A 149 -15.65 13.53 -7.91
N GLN A 150 -16.94 13.20 -8.00
CA GLN A 150 -17.37 11.83 -8.26
C GLN A 150 -16.99 11.40 -9.69
N GLU A 151 -17.24 12.28 -10.64
CA GLU A 151 -17.00 12.03 -12.07
C GLU A 151 -15.52 11.72 -12.34
N ALA A 152 -14.60 12.47 -11.73
CA ALA A 152 -13.17 12.24 -11.86
C ALA A 152 -12.77 10.87 -11.27
N CYS A 153 -13.32 10.49 -10.12
CA CYS A 153 -13.05 9.18 -9.51
C CYS A 153 -13.53 8.02 -10.40
N GLU A 154 -14.73 8.11 -10.95
CA GLU A 154 -15.32 7.09 -11.83
C GLU A 154 -14.53 6.99 -13.16
N ASP A 155 -14.15 8.11 -13.75
CA ASP A 155 -13.35 8.17 -14.97
C ASP A 155 -11.96 7.53 -14.79
N VAL A 156 -11.27 7.85 -13.69
CA VAL A 156 -9.96 7.26 -13.36
C VAL A 156 -10.07 5.73 -13.22
N VAL A 157 -11.05 5.23 -12.49
CA VAL A 157 -11.26 3.78 -12.32
C VAL A 157 -11.59 3.10 -13.65
N SER A 158 -12.49 3.69 -14.44
CA SER A 158 -12.85 3.17 -15.77
C SER A 158 -11.64 3.09 -16.71
N LYS A 159 -10.85 4.16 -16.80
CA LYS A 159 -9.63 4.21 -17.61
C LYS A 159 -8.57 3.22 -17.13
N ALA A 160 -8.39 3.06 -15.81
CA ALA A 160 -7.47 2.07 -15.25
C ALA A 160 -7.87 0.65 -15.68
N ILE A 161 -9.13 0.27 -15.52
CA ILE A 161 -9.66 -1.05 -15.92
C ILE A 161 -9.48 -1.28 -17.41
N GLN A 162 -9.86 -0.32 -18.24
CA GLN A 162 -9.74 -0.42 -19.70
C GLN A 162 -8.29 -0.60 -20.12
N GLN A 163 -7.39 0.26 -19.62
CA GLN A 163 -6.00 0.26 -20.07
C GLN A 163 -5.19 -0.89 -19.48
N LEU A 164 -5.44 -1.34 -18.25
CA LEU A 164 -4.80 -2.53 -17.67
C LEU A 164 -5.41 -3.83 -18.21
N GLY A 165 -6.63 -3.78 -18.77
CA GLY A 165 -7.39 -4.96 -19.17
C GLY A 165 -7.97 -5.72 -17.96
N GLY A 166 -8.33 -5.02 -16.89
CA GLY A 166 -8.87 -5.52 -15.63
C GLY A 166 -8.30 -4.78 -14.43
N LEU A 167 -8.80 -5.11 -13.23
CA LEU A 167 -8.32 -4.55 -11.97
C LEU A 167 -8.50 -5.60 -10.87
N ASP A 168 -7.49 -5.81 -10.05
CA ASP A 168 -7.56 -6.73 -8.91
C ASP A 168 -6.90 -6.19 -7.63
N LEU A 169 -6.17 -5.08 -7.73
CA LEU A 169 -5.57 -4.38 -6.59
C LEU A 169 -5.93 -2.89 -6.64
N LEU A 170 -6.63 -2.40 -5.62
CA LEU A 170 -6.90 -0.97 -5.45
C LEU A 170 -6.20 -0.47 -4.19
N VAL A 171 -5.32 0.52 -4.33
CA VAL A 171 -4.68 1.21 -3.20
C VAL A 171 -5.18 2.65 -3.14
N ASN A 172 -6.00 2.95 -2.14
CA ASN A 172 -6.46 4.28 -1.82
C ASN A 172 -5.46 4.95 -0.89
N ASN A 173 -4.55 5.75 -1.45
CA ASN A 173 -3.44 6.35 -0.70
C ASN A 173 -3.43 7.89 -0.75
N ALA A 174 -3.91 8.51 -1.81
CA ALA A 174 -3.95 9.97 -1.93
C ALA A 174 -4.54 10.64 -0.68
N ALA A 175 -3.94 11.73 -0.25
CA ALA A 175 -4.39 12.47 0.92
C ALA A 175 -4.02 13.97 0.84
N TYR A 176 -4.77 14.74 1.60
CA TYR A 176 -4.53 16.14 1.90
C TYR A 176 -4.50 16.33 3.41
N GLN A 177 -3.61 17.18 3.89
CA GLN A 177 -3.57 17.67 5.27
C GLN A 177 -3.05 19.10 5.32
N GLN A 178 -3.51 19.84 6.31
CA GLN A 178 -3.06 21.20 6.58
C GLN A 178 -3.09 21.43 8.09
N SER A 179 -1.92 21.58 8.71
CA SER A 179 -1.81 21.84 10.15
C SER A 179 -2.37 23.19 10.51
N LYS A 180 -3.04 23.25 11.64
CA LYS A 180 -3.54 24.45 12.31
C LYS A 180 -3.26 24.39 13.80
N ALA A 181 -2.78 25.50 14.36
CA ALA A 181 -2.48 25.55 15.79
C ALA A 181 -3.76 25.59 16.65
N ASP A 182 -4.86 26.08 16.10
CA ASP A 182 -6.15 26.20 16.79
C ASP A 182 -7.28 25.72 15.87
N ILE A 183 -8.27 25.02 16.42
CA ILE A 183 -9.46 24.57 15.70
C ILE A 183 -10.21 25.75 15.06
N LEU A 184 -10.16 26.92 15.67
CA LEU A 184 -10.81 28.14 15.15
C LEU A 184 -10.17 28.64 13.84
N GLU A 185 -8.97 28.18 13.49
CA GLU A 185 -8.30 28.49 12.23
C GLU A 185 -8.69 27.54 11.08
N ILE A 186 -9.37 26.45 11.39
CA ILE A 186 -9.85 25.49 10.39
C ILE A 186 -11.11 26.07 9.74
N THR A 187 -11.00 26.50 8.49
CA THR A 187 -12.18 27.02 7.77
C THR A 187 -13.03 25.86 7.26
N ASP A 188 -14.32 26.16 6.97
CA ASP A 188 -15.23 25.17 6.37
C ASP A 188 -14.70 24.68 5.02
N GLU A 189 -14.02 25.52 4.22
CA GLU A 189 -13.42 25.18 2.94
C GLU A 189 -12.25 24.20 3.12
N GLN A 190 -11.39 24.40 4.16
CA GLN A 190 -10.32 23.45 4.48
C GLN A 190 -10.90 22.11 4.92
N PHE A 191 -11.86 22.13 5.83
CA PHE A 191 -12.53 20.93 6.33
C PHE A 191 -13.19 20.14 5.20
N ASP A 192 -13.98 20.78 4.35
CA ASP A 192 -14.63 20.19 3.19
C ASP A 192 -13.60 19.61 2.19
N ARG A 193 -12.52 20.36 1.90
CA ARG A 193 -11.43 19.90 1.05
C ARG A 193 -10.76 18.66 1.60
N THR A 194 -10.47 18.63 2.90
CA THR A 194 -9.84 17.48 3.57
C THR A 194 -10.73 16.25 3.46
N PHE A 195 -12.03 16.37 3.71
CA PHE A 195 -12.98 15.26 3.57
C PHE A 195 -13.17 14.81 2.13
N LYS A 196 -13.29 15.74 1.17
CA LYS A 196 -13.41 15.41 -0.26
C LYS A 196 -12.18 14.66 -0.76
N THR A 197 -10.99 15.13 -0.39
CA THR A 197 -9.75 14.50 -0.82
C THR A 197 -9.51 13.16 -0.12
N ASN A 198 -9.77 13.04 1.17
CA ASN A 198 -9.36 11.85 1.93
C ASN A 198 -10.47 10.79 2.01
N VAL A 199 -11.71 11.17 2.33
CA VAL A 199 -12.79 10.21 2.60
C VAL A 199 -13.61 9.91 1.35
N TYR A 200 -14.04 10.97 0.65
CA TYR A 200 -14.95 10.78 -0.50
C TYR A 200 -14.26 10.02 -1.63
N HIS A 201 -12.97 10.27 -1.89
CA HIS A 201 -12.26 9.51 -2.92
C HIS A 201 -12.17 8.02 -2.56
N VAL A 202 -11.85 7.65 -1.30
CA VAL A 202 -11.80 6.24 -0.86
C VAL A 202 -13.14 5.55 -1.12
N PHE A 203 -14.23 6.20 -0.74
CA PHE A 203 -15.58 5.69 -0.98
C PHE A 203 -15.88 5.57 -2.48
N ARG A 204 -15.62 6.61 -3.26
CA ARG A 204 -15.94 6.68 -4.69
C ARG A 204 -15.12 5.71 -5.53
N PHE A 205 -13.79 5.66 -5.31
CA PHE A 205 -12.92 4.70 -5.99
C PHE A 205 -13.32 3.25 -5.67
N SER A 206 -13.55 2.96 -4.39
CA SER A 206 -13.99 1.62 -3.99
C SER A 206 -15.33 1.26 -4.62
N LYS A 207 -16.31 2.17 -4.56
CA LYS A 207 -17.64 1.96 -5.17
C LYS A 207 -17.55 1.72 -6.68
N ALA A 208 -16.75 2.48 -7.40
CA ALA A 208 -16.57 2.33 -8.85
C ALA A 208 -15.80 1.04 -9.20
N ALA A 209 -14.82 0.64 -8.38
CA ALA A 209 -14.01 -0.55 -8.65
C ALA A 209 -14.72 -1.87 -8.32
N ILE A 210 -15.46 -1.94 -7.22
CA ILE A 210 -16.08 -3.19 -6.68
C ILE A 210 -16.84 -4.03 -7.72
N PRO A 211 -17.64 -3.45 -8.65
CA PRO A 211 -18.34 -4.25 -9.68
C PRO A 211 -17.40 -5.01 -10.64
N HIS A 212 -16.15 -4.60 -10.72
CA HIS A 212 -15.15 -5.11 -11.65
C HIS A 212 -14.05 -5.95 -10.98
N LEU A 213 -14.04 -6.01 -9.65
CA LEU A 213 -13.06 -6.77 -8.89
C LEU A 213 -13.44 -8.26 -8.85
N PRO A 214 -12.55 -9.18 -9.29
CA PRO A 214 -12.78 -10.62 -9.18
C PRO A 214 -12.64 -11.12 -7.74
N PRO A 215 -13.14 -12.32 -7.40
CA PRO A 215 -12.71 -13.01 -6.18
C PRO A 215 -11.18 -13.15 -6.13
N GLY A 216 -10.59 -12.94 -4.95
CA GLY A 216 -9.14 -12.83 -4.76
C GLY A 216 -8.59 -11.40 -4.86
N ALA A 217 -9.40 -10.42 -5.25
CA ALA A 217 -8.99 -9.02 -5.28
C ALA A 217 -8.75 -8.45 -3.87
N SER A 218 -7.93 -7.39 -3.79
CA SER A 218 -7.63 -6.70 -2.53
C SER A 218 -7.76 -5.18 -2.68
N ILE A 219 -8.45 -4.56 -1.72
CA ILE A 219 -8.50 -3.11 -1.52
C ILE A 219 -7.65 -2.78 -0.29
N ILE A 220 -6.72 -1.83 -0.42
CA ILE A 220 -5.84 -1.42 0.67
C ILE A 220 -5.97 0.10 0.84
N ASN A 221 -6.38 0.51 2.03
CA ASN A 221 -6.56 1.92 2.36
C ASN A 221 -5.40 2.43 3.21
N THR A 222 -4.92 3.64 2.93
CA THR A 222 -3.93 4.32 3.77
C THR A 222 -4.66 5.14 4.84
N VAL A 223 -4.67 4.63 6.06
CA VAL A 223 -5.14 5.33 7.25
C VAL A 223 -3.97 6.08 7.91
N SER A 224 -3.90 6.20 9.23
CA SER A 224 -2.81 6.87 9.94
C SER A 224 -2.79 6.44 11.41
N VAL A 225 -1.67 6.65 12.10
CA VAL A 225 -1.64 6.67 13.57
C VAL A 225 -2.68 7.66 14.11
N ASN A 226 -2.90 8.78 13.41
CA ASN A 226 -3.94 9.77 13.74
C ASN A 226 -5.38 9.23 13.67
N SER A 227 -5.61 8.02 13.15
CA SER A 227 -6.93 7.35 13.26
C SER A 227 -7.25 6.90 14.68
N TYR A 228 -6.25 6.81 15.55
CA TYR A 228 -6.31 6.29 16.91
C TYR A 228 -5.86 7.32 17.94
N ASP A 229 -4.80 8.04 17.65
CA ASP A 229 -4.17 9.04 18.49
C ASP A 229 -4.00 10.33 17.66
N PRO A 230 -5.05 11.20 17.63
CA PRO A 230 -5.08 12.38 16.78
C PRO A 230 -4.09 13.45 17.26
N GLY A 231 -3.25 13.96 16.35
CA GLY A 231 -2.46 15.15 16.61
C GLY A 231 -3.37 16.38 16.73
N GLU A 232 -3.11 17.22 17.74
CA GLU A 232 -3.92 18.40 18.02
C GLU A 232 -3.93 19.43 16.88
N GLU A 233 -2.85 19.46 16.09
CA GLU A 233 -2.71 20.35 14.94
C GLU A 233 -3.31 19.81 13.62
N LEU A 234 -3.83 18.57 13.62
CA LEU A 234 -4.35 17.87 12.45
C LEU A 234 -5.79 17.34 12.64
N ILE A 235 -6.65 18.09 13.30
CA ILE A 235 -7.98 17.64 13.74
C ILE A 235 -8.84 17.16 12.57
N ASP A 236 -8.95 17.93 11.50
CA ASP A 236 -9.72 17.59 10.30
C ASP A 236 -9.14 16.36 9.57
N TYR A 237 -7.82 16.30 9.44
CA TYR A 237 -7.12 15.15 8.86
C TYR A 237 -7.34 13.88 9.69
N ALA A 238 -7.15 13.95 11.01
CA ALA A 238 -7.33 12.83 11.93
C ALA A 238 -8.76 12.26 11.86
N ALA A 239 -9.77 13.15 11.83
CA ALA A 239 -11.16 12.76 11.64
C ALA A 239 -11.37 11.98 10.33
N THR A 240 -10.74 12.42 9.23
CA THR A 240 -10.82 11.68 7.95
C THR A 240 -10.18 10.30 8.03
N LYS A 241 -9.06 10.16 8.74
CA LYS A 241 -8.34 8.89 8.86
C LYS A 241 -9.10 7.89 9.75
N ALA A 242 -9.78 8.36 10.79
CA ALA A 242 -10.71 7.56 11.58
C ALA A 242 -11.93 7.11 10.75
N ALA A 243 -12.48 7.98 9.89
CA ALA A 243 -13.57 7.62 8.98
C ALA A 243 -13.14 6.52 7.99
N ILE A 244 -11.95 6.62 7.39
CA ILE A 244 -11.42 5.60 6.46
C ILE A 244 -11.19 4.27 7.18
N LEU A 245 -10.72 4.28 8.42
CA LEU A 245 -10.57 3.10 9.26
C LEU A 245 -11.89 2.34 9.41
N ASN A 246 -12.97 3.06 9.73
CA ASN A 246 -14.31 2.46 9.84
C ASN A 246 -14.86 1.99 8.49
N LEU A 247 -14.68 2.75 7.41
CA LEU A 247 -15.03 2.32 6.05
C LEU A 247 -14.31 1.01 5.69
N THR A 248 -13.02 0.89 6.00
CA THR A 248 -12.25 -0.34 5.77
C THR A 248 -12.88 -1.54 6.45
N LYS A 249 -13.19 -1.43 7.75
CA LYS A 249 -13.81 -2.52 8.53
C LYS A 249 -15.22 -2.87 8.02
N GLY A 250 -16.01 -1.87 7.65
CA GLY A 250 -17.36 -2.05 7.10
C GLY A 250 -17.33 -2.76 5.75
N MET A 251 -16.49 -2.27 4.83
CA MET A 251 -16.31 -2.88 3.51
C MET A 251 -15.75 -4.30 3.59
N ALA A 252 -14.82 -4.57 4.50
CA ALA A 252 -14.27 -5.91 4.70
C ALA A 252 -15.36 -6.92 5.03
N LYS A 253 -16.26 -6.60 5.97
CA LYS A 253 -17.39 -7.47 6.33
C LYS A 253 -18.35 -7.70 5.16
N GLN A 254 -18.63 -6.65 4.40
CA GLN A 254 -19.56 -6.71 3.28
C GLN A 254 -19.00 -7.49 2.09
N LEU A 255 -17.71 -7.29 1.76
CA LEU A 255 -17.09 -7.80 0.55
C LEU A 255 -16.46 -9.20 0.73
N ALA A 256 -16.28 -9.67 1.96
CA ALA A 256 -15.76 -11.00 2.26
C ALA A 256 -16.56 -12.11 1.54
N ARG A 257 -17.89 -11.97 1.47
CA ARG A 257 -18.76 -12.93 0.75
C ARG A 257 -18.56 -12.94 -0.76
N LYS A 258 -17.92 -11.89 -1.31
CA LYS A 258 -17.53 -11.79 -2.72
C LYS A 258 -16.10 -12.26 -2.97
N GLY A 259 -15.40 -12.73 -1.93
CA GLY A 259 -13.99 -13.11 -2.00
C GLY A 259 -13.05 -11.92 -2.16
N ILE A 260 -13.47 -10.71 -1.82
CA ILE A 260 -12.66 -9.49 -1.90
C ILE A 260 -12.21 -9.10 -0.50
N ARG A 261 -10.91 -8.91 -0.31
CA ARG A 261 -10.30 -8.48 0.95
C ARG A 261 -10.21 -6.95 1.01
N VAL A 262 -10.42 -6.39 2.18
CA VAL A 262 -10.26 -4.94 2.41
C VAL A 262 -9.47 -4.74 3.69
N ASN A 263 -8.29 -4.13 3.59
CA ASN A 263 -7.38 -3.91 4.71
C ASN A 263 -6.88 -2.47 4.72
N ALA A 264 -6.14 -2.10 5.75
CA ALA A 264 -5.49 -0.80 5.82
C ALA A 264 -4.04 -0.90 6.29
N VAL A 265 -3.24 0.08 5.85
CA VAL A 265 -1.93 0.39 6.44
C VAL A 265 -2.06 1.70 7.20
N ALA A 266 -1.55 1.73 8.42
CA ALA A 266 -1.51 2.92 9.28
C ALA A 266 -0.06 3.41 9.39
N PRO A 267 0.34 4.46 8.68
CA PRO A 267 1.63 5.12 8.87
C PRO A 267 1.69 5.92 10.16
N GLY A 268 2.87 5.94 10.80
CA GLY A 268 3.28 6.98 11.72
C GLY A 268 3.93 8.17 10.98
N PRO A 269 4.91 8.87 11.58
CA PRO A 269 5.61 9.96 10.93
C PRO A 269 6.52 9.41 9.82
N VAL A 270 6.15 9.65 8.56
CA VAL A 270 6.88 9.23 7.35
C VAL A 270 7.27 10.45 6.54
N TRP A 271 8.53 10.54 6.15
CA TRP A 271 9.07 11.64 5.38
C TRP A 271 8.55 11.61 3.94
N THR A 272 7.62 12.51 3.63
CA THR A 272 6.89 12.59 2.35
C THR A 272 6.60 14.04 1.96
N PRO A 273 6.27 14.33 0.69
CA PRO A 273 5.84 15.66 0.26
C PRO A 273 4.67 16.23 1.08
N LEU A 274 3.81 15.37 1.60
CA LEU A 274 2.67 15.78 2.43
C LEU A 274 3.12 16.58 3.68
N GLN A 275 4.30 16.28 4.23
CA GLN A 275 4.85 16.97 5.41
C GLN A 275 5.25 18.41 5.06
N VAL A 276 5.92 18.60 3.94
CA VAL A 276 6.41 19.93 3.51
C VAL A 276 5.32 20.79 2.85
N ALA A 277 4.20 20.17 2.45
CA ALA A 277 3.06 20.86 1.82
C ALA A 277 2.04 21.44 2.83
N GLY A 278 2.22 21.22 4.13
CA GLY A 278 1.29 21.69 5.15
C GLY A 278 1.06 20.72 6.30
N GLY A 279 1.80 19.60 6.34
CA GLY A 279 1.67 18.59 7.39
C GLY A 279 2.31 18.99 8.73
N GLN A 280 3.11 20.05 8.76
CA GLN A 280 3.78 20.54 9.96
C GLN A 280 3.51 22.03 10.14
N LEU A 281 3.38 22.48 11.39
CA LEU A 281 3.40 23.89 11.73
C LEU A 281 4.79 24.48 11.42
N GLU A 282 4.85 25.79 11.28
CA GLU A 282 6.12 26.50 11.04
C GLU A 282 7.11 26.29 12.18
N GLY A 283 8.35 25.97 11.83
CA GLY A 283 9.43 25.71 12.81
C GLY A 283 9.44 24.31 13.41
N GLN A 284 8.47 23.45 13.13
CA GLN A 284 8.37 22.10 13.71
C GLN A 284 9.01 21.00 12.84
N MET A 285 9.40 21.31 11.60
CA MET A 285 9.96 20.32 10.67
C MET A 285 11.18 19.59 11.24
N LYS A 286 12.02 20.28 12.02
CA LYS A 286 13.22 19.72 12.66
C LYS A 286 12.90 18.63 13.69
N GLU A 287 11.70 18.66 14.29
CA GLU A 287 11.28 17.69 15.31
C GLU A 287 10.55 16.48 14.71
N PHE A 288 10.23 16.54 13.42
CA PHE A 288 9.42 15.52 12.75
C PHE A 288 10.06 14.13 12.84
N GLY A 289 9.35 13.22 13.51
CA GLY A 289 9.74 11.82 13.70
C GLY A 289 10.77 11.59 14.83
N GLN A 290 11.31 12.64 15.45
CA GLN A 290 12.30 12.50 16.54
C GLN A 290 11.69 11.89 17.81
N GLU A 291 10.40 12.07 18.02
CA GLU A 291 9.66 11.57 19.15
C GLU A 291 9.33 10.06 19.06
N THR A 292 9.63 9.40 17.93
CA THR A 292 9.45 7.95 17.82
C THR A 292 10.50 7.20 18.65
N PRO A 293 10.19 6.02 19.23
CA PRO A 293 11.20 5.20 19.91
C PRO A 293 12.42 4.83 19.04
N LEU A 294 12.28 4.77 17.70
CA LEU A 294 13.40 4.63 16.78
C LEU A 294 14.22 5.91 16.64
N GLY A 295 13.71 7.07 17.12
CA GLY A 295 14.36 8.39 17.10
C GLY A 295 14.56 8.94 15.70
N ARG A 296 13.65 8.64 14.75
CA ARG A 296 13.66 9.15 13.39
C ARG A 296 12.29 9.00 12.71
N ALA A 297 12.08 9.76 11.66
CA ALA A 297 10.97 9.51 10.75
C ALA A 297 11.20 8.21 9.93
N GLY A 298 10.11 7.56 9.57
CA GLY A 298 10.13 6.47 8.60
C GLY A 298 10.33 6.99 7.18
N GLN A 299 10.74 6.09 6.28
CA GLN A 299 10.83 6.36 4.85
C GLN A 299 9.72 5.61 4.11
N PRO A 300 9.19 6.15 2.99
CA PRO A 300 8.17 5.47 2.18
C PRO A 300 8.52 4.01 1.84
N ALA A 301 9.78 3.74 1.51
CA ALA A 301 10.27 2.39 1.21
C ALA A 301 10.08 1.38 2.36
N GLU A 302 10.03 1.84 3.62
CA GLU A 302 9.86 0.97 4.78
C GLU A 302 8.41 0.48 4.95
N LEU A 303 7.46 1.12 4.27
CA LEU A 303 6.05 0.75 4.30
C LEU A 303 5.64 -0.13 3.12
N ALA A 304 6.32 -0.02 1.98
CA ALA A 304 5.93 -0.68 0.73
C ALA A 304 5.70 -2.20 0.90
N GLY A 305 6.54 -2.87 1.71
CA GLY A 305 6.42 -4.30 2.01
C GLY A 305 5.11 -4.68 2.71
N LEU A 306 4.51 -3.77 3.49
CA LEU A 306 3.21 -4.01 4.15
C LEU A 306 2.08 -4.04 3.13
N TYR A 307 2.10 -3.15 2.13
CA TYR A 307 1.12 -3.14 1.05
C TYR A 307 1.26 -4.39 0.17
N VAL A 308 2.49 -4.82 -0.13
CA VAL A 308 2.72 -6.08 -0.86
C VAL A 308 2.16 -7.27 -0.08
N ALA A 309 2.41 -7.35 1.23
CA ALA A 309 1.89 -8.42 2.07
C ALA A 309 0.35 -8.45 2.13
N LEU A 310 -0.31 -7.28 2.10
CA LEU A 310 -1.78 -7.22 2.07
C LEU A 310 -2.37 -7.45 0.66
N ALA A 311 -1.56 -7.32 -0.39
CA ALA A 311 -1.98 -7.53 -1.77
C ALA A 311 -1.86 -8.99 -2.21
N GLU A 312 -0.88 -9.75 -1.68
CA GLU A 312 -0.60 -11.13 -2.08
C GLU A 312 -1.64 -12.14 -1.58
N GLU A 313 -1.63 -13.35 -2.17
CA GLU A 313 -2.58 -14.41 -1.85
C GLU A 313 -2.30 -15.10 -0.51
N ASP A 314 -1.03 -15.18 -0.10
CA ASP A 314 -0.61 -15.90 1.13
C ASP A 314 -1.22 -15.27 2.40
N THR A 315 -1.67 -14.01 2.34
CA THR A 315 -2.40 -13.36 3.42
C THR A 315 -3.93 -13.45 3.27
N GLY A 316 -4.44 -14.46 2.59
CA GLY A 316 -5.84 -14.62 2.22
C GLY A 316 -6.85 -14.54 3.37
N PHE A 317 -6.46 -14.87 4.60
CA PHE A 317 -7.33 -14.76 5.77
C PHE A 317 -7.35 -13.36 6.40
N SER A 318 -6.50 -12.43 5.94
CA SER A 318 -6.45 -11.05 6.43
C SER A 318 -7.45 -10.17 5.68
N THR A 319 -8.57 -9.82 6.35
CA THR A 319 -9.54 -8.83 5.89
C THR A 319 -10.09 -8.06 7.10
N GLY A 320 -10.28 -6.76 6.96
CA GLY A 320 -10.63 -5.86 8.08
C GLY A 320 -9.47 -5.54 9.02
N THR A 321 -8.25 -5.95 8.65
CA THR A 321 -7.04 -5.76 9.43
C THR A 321 -6.42 -4.38 9.15
N VAL A 322 -5.78 -3.82 10.18
CA VAL A 322 -4.93 -2.63 10.06
C VAL A 322 -3.52 -3.00 10.48
N VAL A 323 -2.55 -2.74 9.61
CA VAL A 323 -1.14 -2.97 9.90
C VAL A 323 -0.43 -1.64 10.08
N GLY A 324 0.21 -1.45 11.24
CA GLY A 324 0.87 -0.20 11.60
C GLY A 324 2.37 -0.20 11.32
N ALA A 325 2.92 1.00 11.01
CA ALA A 325 4.34 1.27 10.91
C ALA A 325 4.65 2.60 11.62
N PHE A 326 4.87 2.56 12.95
CA PHE A 326 4.86 3.72 13.84
C PHE A 326 6.23 4.06 14.46
N GLY A 327 7.29 3.35 14.09
CA GLY A 327 8.60 3.58 14.68
C GLY A 327 8.69 3.27 16.18
N GLY A 328 7.77 2.42 16.71
CA GLY A 328 7.71 2.01 18.11
C GLY A 328 6.60 2.70 18.93
N LYS A 329 5.91 3.73 18.39
CA LYS A 329 4.66 4.19 19.01
C LYS A 329 3.62 3.08 18.87
N GLY A 330 3.02 2.66 19.97
CA GLY A 330 1.98 1.64 19.94
C GLY A 330 0.69 2.13 19.28
N MET A 331 -0.14 1.19 18.78
CA MET A 331 -1.56 1.49 18.57
C MET A 331 -2.28 1.37 19.91
N PRO A 332 -3.24 2.26 20.19
CA PRO A 332 -4.12 2.09 21.35
C PRO A 332 -4.98 0.84 21.24
#